data_b18a5162c2e729fd3935fe6fba6b7e42
#
_entry.id   b18a5162c2e729fd3935fe6fba6b7e42
#
_cell.length_a   1.000
_cell.length_b   1.000
_cell.length_c   1.000
_cell.angle_alpha   90.00
_cell.angle_beta   90.00
_cell.angle_gamma   90.00
#
_symmetry.space_group_name_H-M   'P 1'
#
loop_
_entity.id
_entity.type
_entity.pdbx_description
1 polymer ?
#
loop_
_entity_poly.entity_id
_entity_poly.type
_entity_poly.pdbx_seq_one_letter_code
_entity_poly.pdbx_strand_id
1 'polypeptide(L)'
;MGLPDHVEEELEGSEAQRLEPRELYDPCVIGLGYRFHDGPLLVYSLPKVLALQKGAEMSDEEAEEYFNFNTLGAWMGSGTPLFVHLFGE
;
A
#
# COMPACT_ATOMS: atom_id res chain seq x y z
N MET A 1 13.04 -4.75 -6.92
CA MET A 1 13.33 -5.65 -5.81
C MET A 1 12.03 -5.99 -5.09
N GLY A 2 11.80 -7.27 -4.83
CA GLY A 2 10.57 -7.71 -4.19
C GLY A 2 10.64 -7.60 -2.66
N LEU A 3 9.60 -8.09 -2.03
CA LEU A 3 9.53 -8.12 -0.58
C LEU A 3 10.47 -9.21 -0.04
N PRO A 4 10.91 -9.09 1.22
CA PRO A 4 11.71 -10.16 1.84
C PRO A 4 10.98 -11.50 1.81
N ASP A 5 11.74 -12.59 1.75
CA ASP A 5 11.16 -13.93 1.65
C ASP A 5 10.19 -14.25 2.80
N HIS A 6 10.53 -13.84 4.02
CA HIS A 6 9.64 -14.12 5.15
C HIS A 6 8.31 -13.37 5.04
N VAL A 7 8.30 -12.23 4.38
CA VAL A 7 7.06 -11.48 4.14
C VAL A 7 6.25 -12.19 3.06
N GLU A 8 6.90 -12.66 2.00
CA GLU A 8 6.21 -13.40 0.95
C GLU A 8 5.57 -14.68 1.51
N GLU A 9 6.27 -15.36 2.42
CA GLU A 9 5.72 -16.55 3.07
C GLU A 9 4.49 -16.25 3.91
N GLU A 10 4.52 -15.12 4.64
CA GLU A 10 3.36 -14.71 5.44
C GLU A 10 2.14 -14.39 4.56
N LEU A 11 2.39 -13.84 3.38
CA LEU A 11 1.31 -13.49 2.47
C LEU A 11 0.75 -14.71 1.75
N GLU A 12 1.53 -15.76 1.62
CA GLU A 12 1.11 -16.98 0.94
C GLU A 12 -0.06 -17.61 1.68
N GLY A 13 -1.12 -17.89 0.95
CA GLY A 13 -2.33 -18.45 1.55
C GLY A 13 -3.21 -17.43 2.25
N SER A 14 -2.79 -16.17 2.32
CA SER A 14 -3.61 -15.12 2.91
C SER A 14 -4.47 -14.47 1.82
N GLU A 15 -5.42 -13.63 2.23
CA GLU A 15 -6.24 -12.87 1.31
C GLU A 15 -5.66 -11.46 1.05
N ALA A 16 -4.44 -11.21 1.53
CA ALA A 16 -3.83 -9.90 1.41
C ALA A 16 -3.69 -9.48 -0.04
N GLN A 17 -4.13 -8.28 -0.34
CA GLN A 17 -4.06 -7.71 -1.68
C GLN A 17 -2.85 -6.80 -1.79
N ARG A 18 -2.43 -6.54 -3.01
CA ARG A 18 -1.17 -5.90 -3.29
C ARG A 18 -1.36 -4.91 -4.43
N LEU A 19 -0.71 -3.76 -4.34
CA LEU A 19 -0.76 -2.79 -5.44
C LEU A 19 0.05 -3.28 -6.63
N GLU A 20 -0.50 -3.11 -7.82
CA GLU A 20 0.16 -3.45 -9.08
C GLU A 20 0.54 -2.17 -9.84
N PRO A 21 1.65 -2.13 -10.55
CA PRO A 21 2.64 -3.21 -10.67
C PRO A 21 3.51 -3.33 -9.41
N ARG A 22 3.80 -4.56 -9.05
CA ARG A 22 4.55 -4.86 -7.82
C ARG A 22 5.92 -4.24 -7.78
N GLU A 23 6.60 -4.27 -8.90
CA GLU A 23 7.96 -3.73 -8.98
C GLU A 23 8.01 -2.26 -8.61
N LEU A 24 6.92 -1.55 -8.89
CA LEU A 24 6.85 -0.13 -8.60
C LEU A 24 6.46 0.12 -7.14
N TYR A 25 5.48 -0.63 -6.63
CA TYR A 25 4.89 -0.34 -5.32
C TYR A 25 5.46 -1.14 -4.15
N ASP A 26 6.09 -2.29 -4.38
CA ASP A 26 6.69 -3.04 -3.28
C ASP A 26 7.67 -2.22 -2.44
N PRO A 27 8.49 -1.33 -3.03
CA PRO A 27 9.36 -0.47 -2.20
C PRO A 27 8.61 0.46 -1.26
N CYS A 28 7.30 0.64 -1.45
CA CYS A 28 6.48 1.47 -0.57
C CYS A 28 5.95 0.69 0.63
N VAL A 29 6.09 -0.64 0.63
CA VAL A 29 5.63 -1.47 1.74
C VAL A 29 6.58 -1.28 2.92
N ILE A 30 6.02 -0.95 4.07
CA ILE A 30 6.82 -0.70 5.27
C ILE A 30 6.55 -1.70 6.38
N GLY A 31 5.62 -2.61 6.19
CA GLY A 31 5.37 -3.62 7.21
C GLY A 31 4.15 -4.46 6.90
N LEU A 32 3.84 -5.34 7.83
CA LEU A 32 2.61 -6.13 7.84
C LEU A 32 1.74 -5.64 8.98
N GLY A 33 0.45 -5.55 8.72
CA GLY A 33 -0.51 -5.18 9.74
C GLY A 33 -1.43 -6.36 10.02
N TYR A 34 -1.94 -6.41 11.22
CA TYR A 34 -2.86 -7.48 11.64
C TYR A 34 -4.05 -6.84 12.32
N ARG A 35 -5.22 -7.32 11.97
CA ARG A 35 -6.45 -6.91 12.65
C ARG A 35 -7.06 -8.14 13.31
N PHE A 36 -7.92 -7.90 14.29
CA PHE A 36 -8.61 -8.98 14.98
C PHE A 36 -9.40 -9.81 13.97
N HIS A 37 -9.16 -11.11 13.96
CA HIS A 37 -9.79 -12.08 13.05
C HIS A 37 -9.35 -11.99 11.59
N ASP A 38 -8.42 -11.10 11.25
CA ASP A 38 -7.90 -11.00 9.90
C ASP A 38 -6.47 -11.54 9.85
N GLY A 39 -6.10 -12.06 8.68
CA GLY A 39 -4.73 -12.44 8.42
C GLY A 39 -3.85 -11.22 8.17
N PRO A 40 -2.59 -11.42 7.77
CA PRO A 40 -1.69 -10.31 7.51
C PRO A 40 -2.19 -9.45 6.36
N LEU A 41 -1.97 -8.14 6.49
CA LEU A 41 -2.26 -7.16 5.46
C LEU A 41 -0.98 -6.41 5.16
N LEU A 42 -0.80 -6.01 3.90
CA LEU A 42 0.33 -5.15 3.57
C LEU A 42 0.08 -3.73 4.06
N VAL A 43 1.11 -3.12 4.64
CA VAL A 43 1.06 -1.74 5.09
C VAL A 43 1.99 -0.93 4.20
N TYR A 44 1.42 0.02 3.47
CA TYR A 44 2.15 0.88 2.55
C TYR A 44 2.39 2.24 3.18
N SER A 45 3.54 2.84 2.89
CA SER A 45 3.79 4.22 3.26
C SER A 45 2.98 5.14 2.35
N LEU A 46 2.04 5.88 2.91
CA LEU A 46 1.23 6.82 2.14
C LEU A 46 2.09 7.86 1.41
N PRO A 47 3.07 8.52 2.05
CA PRO A 47 3.91 9.49 1.35
C PRO A 47 4.65 8.88 0.15
N LYS A 48 5.13 7.65 0.28
CA LYS A 48 5.84 6.99 -0.81
C LYS A 48 4.93 6.65 -1.98
N VAL A 49 3.72 6.17 -1.68
CA VAL A 49 2.74 5.87 -2.73
C VAL A 49 2.32 7.15 -3.44
N LEU A 50 2.06 8.21 -2.70
CA LEU A 50 1.69 9.49 -3.29
C LEU A 50 2.79 10.03 -4.20
N ALA A 51 4.05 9.89 -3.77
CA ALA A 51 5.19 10.35 -4.57
C ALA A 51 5.27 9.62 -5.92
N LEU A 52 4.95 8.33 -5.93
CA LEU A 52 4.93 7.55 -7.17
C LEU A 52 3.76 7.93 -8.08
N GLN A 53 2.61 8.24 -7.50
CA GLN A 53 1.41 8.55 -8.27
C GLN A 53 1.37 10.01 -8.73
N LYS A 54 2.15 10.86 -8.10
CA LYS A 54 2.15 12.28 -8.40
C LYS A 54 2.78 12.54 -9.77
N GLY A 55 2.03 13.15 -10.67
CA GLY A 55 2.54 13.58 -11.96
C GLY A 55 3.36 14.85 -11.84
N ALA A 56 4.15 15.16 -12.88
CA ALA A 56 5.07 16.30 -12.86
C ALA A 56 4.35 17.63 -12.65
N GLU A 57 3.11 17.74 -13.09
CA GLU A 57 2.33 18.98 -13.00
C GLU A 57 1.26 18.90 -11.91
N MET A 58 1.22 17.83 -11.13
CA MET A 58 0.26 17.69 -10.05
C MET A 58 0.74 18.41 -8.80
N SER A 59 -0.18 19.08 -8.12
CA SER A 59 0.08 19.56 -6.76
C SER A 59 -0.07 18.39 -5.79
N ASP A 60 0.37 18.60 -4.55
CA ASP A 60 0.20 17.58 -3.51
C ASP A 60 -1.28 17.28 -3.28
N GLU A 61 -2.11 18.30 -3.33
CA GLU A 61 -3.55 18.17 -3.17
C GLU A 61 -4.17 17.31 -4.26
N GLU A 62 -3.73 17.52 -5.51
CA GLU A 62 -4.20 16.73 -6.63
C GLU A 62 -3.76 15.28 -6.52
N ALA A 63 -2.54 15.03 -6.03
CA ALA A 63 -2.06 13.68 -5.81
C ALA A 63 -2.90 12.94 -4.77
N GLU A 64 -3.30 13.64 -3.70
CA GLU A 64 -4.17 13.06 -2.68
C GLU A 64 -5.56 12.74 -3.24
N GLU A 65 -6.10 13.59 -4.08
CA GLU A 65 -7.39 13.34 -4.72
C GLU A 65 -7.31 12.14 -5.63
N TYR A 66 -6.25 12.04 -6.42
CA TYR A 66 -6.03 10.90 -7.31
C TYR A 66 -5.95 9.61 -6.50
N PHE A 67 -5.21 9.63 -5.41
CA PHE A 67 -5.05 8.47 -4.53
C PHE A 67 -6.41 8.05 -3.96
N ASN A 68 -7.18 8.99 -3.46
CA ASN A 68 -8.47 8.69 -2.85
C ASN A 68 -9.45 8.06 -3.85
N PHE A 69 -9.48 8.54 -5.08
CA PHE A 69 -10.39 8.02 -6.09
C PHE A 69 -9.90 6.73 -6.73
N ASN A 70 -8.63 6.66 -7.04
CA ASN A 70 -8.11 5.59 -7.89
C ASN A 70 -7.41 4.48 -7.12
N THR A 71 -7.01 4.72 -5.89
CA THR A 71 -6.32 3.73 -5.09
C THR A 71 -7.15 3.33 -3.88
N LEU A 72 -7.39 4.26 -2.98
CA LEU A 72 -8.12 3.96 -1.75
C LEU A 72 -9.54 3.51 -2.02
N GLY A 73 -10.24 4.20 -2.91
CA GLY A 73 -11.63 3.91 -3.24
C GLY A 73 -11.85 2.62 -4.03
N ALA A 74 -10.78 2.07 -4.61
CA ALA A 74 -10.88 0.85 -5.41
C ALA A 74 -10.85 -0.43 -4.59
N TRP A 75 -10.46 -0.36 -3.33
CA TRP A 75 -10.27 -1.53 -2.49
C TRP A 75 -11.48 -1.77 -1.60
N MET A 76 -11.94 -3.02 -1.58
CA MET A 76 -13.09 -3.42 -0.77
C MET A 76 -12.87 -4.83 -0.24
N GLY A 77 -13.37 -5.10 0.96
CA GLY A 77 -13.36 -6.43 1.55
C GLY A 77 -12.13 -6.72 2.40
N SER A 78 -12.03 -7.97 2.84
CA SER A 78 -10.88 -8.41 3.62
C SER A 78 -9.64 -8.44 2.73
N GLY A 79 -8.48 -8.25 3.30
CA GLY A 79 -7.23 -8.25 2.53
C GLY A 79 -6.85 -6.90 1.96
N THR A 80 -7.70 -5.87 2.09
CA THR A 80 -7.39 -4.51 1.63
C THR A 80 -6.15 -3.98 2.34
N PRO A 81 -5.16 -3.45 1.59
CA PRO A 81 -3.96 -2.89 2.22
C PRO A 81 -4.27 -1.69 3.10
N LEU A 82 -3.40 -1.43 4.04
CA LEU A 82 -3.44 -0.22 4.85
C LEU A 82 -2.45 0.79 4.30
N PHE A 83 -2.82 2.06 4.36
CA PHE A 83 -1.95 3.15 3.96
C PHE A 83 -1.72 4.03 5.18
N VAL A 84 -0.48 4.18 5.59
CA VAL A 84 -0.15 4.92 6.81
C VAL A 84 0.84 6.03 6.51
N HIS A 85 0.71 7.09 7.27
CA HIS A 85 1.65 8.20 7.25
C HIS A 85 2.31 8.23 8.64
N LEU A 86 3.53 7.74 8.71
CA LEU A 86 4.25 7.70 9.98
C LEU A 86 4.64 9.12 10.39
N PHE A 87 4.57 9.37 11.69
CA PHE A 87 5.04 10.64 12.22
C PHE A 87 6.54 10.76 11.96
N GLY A 88 6.98 11.87 11.41
CA GLY A 88 8.37 12.05 11.07
C GLY A 88 8.74 11.70 9.63
N GLU A 89 7.81 11.13 8.87
CA GLU A 89 8.01 10.87 7.46
C GLU A 89 7.89 12.14 6.63
#